data_992ca9c82767969c7654ce4e7fe8e065
#
_entry.id   992ca9c82767969c7654ce4e7fe8e065
#
_cell.length_a   1.000
_cell.length_b   1.000
_cell.length_c   1.000
_cell.angle_alpha   90.00
_cell.angle_beta   90.00
_cell.angle_gamma   90.00
#
_symmetry.space_group_name_H-M   'P 1'
#
loop_
_entity.id
_entity.type
_entity.pdbx_description
1 polymer ?
#
loop_
_entity_poly.entity_id
_entity_poly.type
_entity_poly.pdbx_seq_one_letter_code
_entity_poly.pdbx_strand_id
1 'polypeptide(L)'
;MKPRTTEAPRKPVHRNTKRTGELSEAAFLLKAETLGFHLAKPWGDSDRYDFILDTGPRLWRVQLKCTQVLRARGYDVQAIYSIYGKGKVGYTADDIDLLVAHIVPINVWYLLPIEAITPSKSLRLYPDIVTKNPRWEKYREAWHLLEPNQESRKV
;
A
#
# COMPACT_ATOMS: atom_id res chain seq x y z
N MET A 1 -10.11 20.52 49.05
CA MET A 1 -9.08 20.94 48.09
C MET A 1 -8.50 19.69 47.44
N LYS A 2 -8.89 19.42 46.21
CA LYS A 2 -8.41 18.22 45.46
C LYS A 2 -7.06 18.56 44.81
N PRO A 3 -6.03 17.69 44.86
CA PRO A 3 -4.77 17.97 44.22
C PRO A 3 -4.92 17.89 42.68
N ARG A 4 -4.47 18.93 41.98
CA ARG A 4 -4.31 18.95 40.53
C ARG A 4 -3.13 18.01 40.20
N THR A 5 -3.42 16.86 39.62
CA THR A 5 -2.42 16.04 38.94
C THR A 5 -1.98 16.81 37.70
N THR A 6 -0.80 17.41 37.74
CA THR A 6 -0.11 17.94 36.59
C THR A 6 0.42 16.73 35.79
N GLU A 7 -0.33 16.27 34.80
CA GLU A 7 0.23 15.34 33.80
C GLU A 7 1.36 16.05 33.06
N ALA A 8 2.56 15.49 33.15
CA ALA A 8 3.70 16.00 32.41
C ALA A 8 3.40 15.93 30.90
N PRO A 9 3.83 16.93 30.10
CA PRO A 9 3.61 16.91 28.66
C PRO A 9 4.22 15.67 28.07
N ARG A 10 3.39 14.83 27.44
CA ARG A 10 3.84 13.63 26.72
C ARG A 10 4.80 14.06 25.62
N LYS A 11 6.03 13.56 25.67
CA LYS A 11 7.01 13.77 24.59
C LYS A 11 6.38 13.39 23.26
N PRO A 12 6.58 14.19 22.19
CA PRO A 12 6.07 13.84 20.87
C PRO A 12 6.63 12.46 20.48
N VAL A 13 5.71 11.54 20.18
CA VAL A 13 6.09 10.21 19.72
C VAL A 13 6.80 10.41 18.38
N HIS A 14 8.11 10.19 18.36
CA HIS A 14 8.87 10.17 17.11
C HIS A 14 8.25 9.11 16.20
N ARG A 15 7.66 9.54 15.09
CA ARG A 15 7.11 8.63 14.08
C ARG A 15 8.24 7.79 13.52
N ASN A 16 8.34 6.55 13.96
CA ASN A 16 9.27 5.59 13.39
C ASN A 16 8.67 5.05 12.10
N THR A 17 9.01 5.67 10.97
CA THR A 17 8.51 5.30 9.63
C THR A 17 8.90 3.88 9.23
N LYS A 18 10.07 3.41 9.64
CA LYS A 18 10.51 2.03 9.42
C LYS A 18 9.58 1.05 10.13
N ARG A 19 9.29 1.27 11.40
CA ARG A 19 8.38 0.41 12.17
C ARG A 19 6.96 0.42 11.61
N THR A 20 6.47 1.57 11.15
CA THR A 20 5.17 1.64 10.49
C THR A 20 5.15 0.82 9.20
N GLY A 21 6.22 0.85 8.42
CA GLY A 21 6.39 0.01 7.23
C GLY A 21 6.36 -1.47 7.56
N GLU A 22 7.12 -1.91 8.56
CA GLU A 22 7.17 -3.30 9.03
C GLU A 22 5.79 -3.80 9.52
N LEU A 23 5.06 -2.97 10.26
CA LEU A 23 3.70 -3.30 10.70
C LEU A 23 2.72 -3.39 9.54
N SER A 24 2.85 -2.53 8.55
CA SER A 24 2.04 -2.58 7.32
C SER A 24 2.34 -3.84 6.50
N GLU A 25 3.59 -4.27 6.42
CA GLU A 25 3.98 -5.55 5.79
C GLU A 25 3.35 -6.75 6.52
N ALA A 26 3.40 -6.77 7.86
CA ALA A 26 2.76 -7.82 8.65
C ALA A 26 1.24 -7.84 8.48
N ALA A 27 0.61 -6.66 8.40
CA ALA A 27 -0.82 -6.53 8.14
C ALA A 27 -1.20 -7.01 6.73
N PHE A 28 -0.35 -6.74 5.74
CA PHE A 28 -0.55 -7.23 4.37
C PHE A 28 -0.45 -8.75 4.29
N LEU A 29 0.55 -9.35 4.95
CA LEU A 29 0.68 -10.81 5.06
C LEU A 29 -0.59 -11.43 5.64
N LEU A 30 -1.06 -10.91 6.77
CA LEU A 30 -2.28 -11.41 7.41
C LEU A 30 -3.50 -11.27 6.49
N LYS A 31 -3.65 -10.12 5.83
CA LYS A 31 -4.76 -9.86 4.91
C LYS A 31 -4.74 -10.81 3.71
N ALA A 32 -3.59 -10.99 3.07
CA ALA A 32 -3.44 -11.87 1.92
C ALA A 32 -3.73 -13.34 2.28
N GLU A 33 -3.17 -13.85 3.37
CA GLU A 33 -3.41 -15.21 3.84
C GLU A 33 -4.90 -15.43 4.23
N THR A 34 -5.54 -14.45 4.83
CA THR A 34 -6.98 -14.50 5.16
C THR A 34 -7.86 -14.61 3.90
N LEU A 35 -7.41 -14.02 2.78
CA LEU A 35 -8.08 -14.12 1.48
C LEU A 35 -7.74 -15.40 0.71
N GLY A 36 -6.86 -16.25 1.26
CA GLY A 36 -6.43 -17.49 0.63
C GLY A 36 -5.30 -17.32 -0.40
N PHE A 37 -4.63 -16.18 -0.39
CA PHE A 37 -3.42 -15.94 -1.17
C PHE A 37 -2.17 -16.25 -0.33
N HIS A 38 -1.04 -16.50 -1.00
CA HIS A 38 0.22 -16.76 -0.31
C HIS A 38 1.26 -15.71 -0.67
N LEU A 39 2.14 -15.41 0.27
CA LEU A 39 3.21 -14.43 0.07
C LEU A 39 4.59 -15.09 0.18
N ALA A 40 5.48 -14.67 -0.70
CA ALA A 40 6.91 -14.90 -0.58
C ALA A 40 7.65 -13.56 -0.58
N LYS A 41 8.75 -13.48 0.14
CA LYS A 41 9.65 -12.32 0.09
C LYS A 41 10.86 -12.62 -0.78
N PRO A 42 11.34 -11.65 -1.58
CA PRO A 42 12.62 -11.79 -2.27
C PRO A 42 13.76 -11.92 -1.26
N TRP A 43 14.82 -12.60 -1.67
CA TRP A 43 16.04 -12.66 -0.87
C TRP A 43 16.80 -11.33 -0.96
N GLY A 44 17.13 -10.74 0.19
CA GLY A 44 17.80 -9.45 0.24
C GLY A 44 16.85 -8.26 0.04
N ASP A 45 17.43 -7.12 -0.34
CA ASP A 45 16.76 -5.81 -0.43
C ASP A 45 16.98 -5.09 -1.77
N SER A 46 17.47 -5.82 -2.78
CA SER A 46 17.84 -5.23 -4.08
C SER A 46 16.66 -5.17 -5.07
N ASP A 47 15.61 -5.94 -4.84
CA ASP A 47 14.45 -5.98 -5.72
C ASP A 47 13.56 -4.74 -5.56
N ARG A 48 12.81 -4.42 -6.61
CA ARG A 48 11.90 -3.28 -6.64
C ARG A 48 10.55 -3.56 -5.99
N TYR A 49 10.27 -4.82 -5.67
CA TYR A 49 9.05 -5.26 -5.01
C TYR A 49 9.35 -5.84 -3.62
N ASP A 50 8.38 -5.73 -2.73
CA ASP A 50 8.50 -6.22 -1.35
C ASP A 50 8.04 -7.68 -1.23
N PHE A 51 7.13 -8.12 -2.11
CA PHE A 51 6.50 -9.44 -2.06
C PHE A 51 6.25 -10.01 -3.46
N ILE A 52 6.27 -11.32 -3.53
CA ILE A 52 5.57 -12.09 -4.55
C ILE A 52 4.26 -12.57 -3.95
N LEU A 53 3.15 -12.15 -4.53
CA LEU A 53 1.81 -12.59 -4.15
C LEU A 53 1.37 -13.70 -5.10
N ASP A 54 1.17 -14.88 -4.54
CA ASP A 54 0.67 -16.05 -5.25
C ASP A 54 -0.84 -16.14 -5.06
N THR A 55 -1.58 -15.95 -6.14
CA THR A 55 -3.03 -16.05 -6.17
C THR A 55 -3.51 -17.38 -6.77
N GLY A 56 -2.59 -18.33 -6.98
CA GLY A 56 -2.79 -19.62 -7.64
C GLY A 56 -2.54 -19.52 -9.15
N PRO A 57 -3.40 -18.82 -9.91
CA PRO A 57 -3.21 -18.71 -11.37
C PRO A 57 -2.06 -17.79 -11.77
N ARG A 58 -1.65 -16.87 -10.91
CA ARG A 58 -0.63 -15.87 -11.21
C ARG A 58 0.22 -15.50 -10.00
N LEU A 59 1.47 -15.21 -10.25
CA LEU A 59 2.40 -14.56 -9.32
C LEU A 59 2.46 -13.07 -9.64
N TRP A 60 2.28 -12.24 -8.62
CA TRP A 60 2.31 -10.78 -8.74
C TRP A 60 3.51 -10.22 -8.00
N ARG A 61 4.31 -9.38 -8.65
CA ARG A 61 5.35 -8.59 -7.99
C ARG A 61 4.68 -7.38 -7.35
N VAL A 62 4.68 -7.35 -6.02
CA VAL A 62 3.95 -6.35 -5.24
C VAL A 62 4.91 -5.41 -4.53
N GLN A 63 4.75 -4.11 -4.74
CA GLN A 63 5.35 -3.08 -3.92
C GLN A 63 4.30 -2.56 -2.94
N LEU A 64 4.63 -2.58 -1.65
CA LEU A 64 3.77 -2.06 -0.59
C LEU A 64 4.20 -0.65 -0.19
N LYS A 65 3.25 0.27 -0.15
CA LYS A 65 3.43 1.62 0.38
C LYS A 65 2.40 1.87 1.47
N CYS A 66 2.80 2.48 2.56
CA CYS A 66 1.88 2.86 3.61
C CYS A 66 1.85 4.38 3.81
N THR A 67 0.72 4.87 4.25
CA THR A 67 0.51 6.26 4.61
C THR A 67 -0.34 6.35 5.88
N GLN A 68 -0.12 7.38 6.69
CA GLN A 68 -0.85 7.56 7.94
C GLN A 68 -1.21 9.02 8.22
N VAL A 69 -0.86 9.93 7.33
CA VAL A 69 -1.08 11.36 7.54
C VAL A 69 -2.16 11.86 6.61
N LEU A 70 -3.30 12.22 7.20
CA LEU A 70 -4.36 12.92 6.50
C LEU A 70 -3.96 14.39 6.31
N ARG A 71 -3.92 14.86 5.07
CA ARG A 71 -3.66 16.26 4.71
C ARG A 71 -4.71 16.73 3.71
N ALA A 72 -5.35 17.88 3.98
CA ALA A 72 -6.36 18.43 3.09
C ALA A 72 -7.36 17.36 2.58
N ARG A 73 -7.88 16.54 3.50
CA ARG A 73 -8.85 15.46 3.30
C ARG A 73 -8.35 14.25 2.50
N GLY A 74 -7.08 14.19 2.15
CA GLY A 74 -6.52 13.08 1.37
C GLY A 74 -5.25 12.52 1.98
N TYR A 75 -4.90 11.33 1.52
CA TYR A 75 -3.65 10.64 1.86
C TYR A 75 -2.74 10.59 0.64
N ASP A 76 -1.49 11.00 0.81
CA ASP A 76 -0.49 10.95 -0.25
C ASP A 76 0.29 9.64 -0.20
N VAL A 77 0.46 9.02 -1.36
CA VAL A 77 1.28 7.83 -1.56
C VAL A 77 2.28 8.11 -2.67
N GLN A 78 3.55 7.87 -2.38
CA GLN A 78 4.64 8.08 -3.33
C GLN A 78 4.93 6.78 -4.08
N ALA A 79 4.62 6.76 -5.38
CA ALA A 79 4.87 5.62 -6.27
C ALA A 79 6.26 5.74 -6.92
N ILE A 80 7.29 5.89 -6.09
CA ILE A 80 8.67 6.13 -6.50
C ILE A 80 9.67 5.32 -5.68
N TYR A 81 10.85 5.15 -6.25
CA TYR A 81 12.06 4.68 -5.59
C TYR A 81 13.24 5.59 -5.94
N SER A 82 14.33 5.49 -5.19
CA SER A 82 15.52 6.28 -5.42
C SER A 82 16.59 5.46 -6.14
N ILE A 83 17.20 6.05 -7.15
CA ILE A 83 18.39 5.49 -7.83
C ILE A 83 19.56 6.43 -7.54
N TYR A 84 20.69 5.85 -7.09
CA TYR A 84 21.92 6.62 -6.89
C TYR A 84 22.31 7.32 -8.19
N GLY A 85 22.56 8.63 -8.11
CA GLY A 85 22.92 9.47 -9.24
C GLY A 85 21.77 9.90 -10.17
N LYS A 86 20.56 9.31 -10.05
CA LYS A 86 19.39 9.67 -10.88
C LYS A 86 18.23 10.28 -10.09
N GLY A 87 18.27 10.22 -8.76
CA GLY A 87 17.21 10.71 -7.89
C GLY A 87 15.98 9.81 -7.84
N LYS A 88 14.80 10.43 -7.75
CA LYS A 88 13.51 9.73 -7.57
C LYS A 88 12.90 9.34 -8.92
N VAL A 89 12.60 8.07 -9.07
CA VAL A 89 12.07 7.45 -10.29
C VAL A 89 10.74 6.77 -10.00
N GLY A 90 9.78 6.90 -10.89
CA GLY A 90 8.49 6.19 -10.81
C GLY A 90 8.65 4.71 -11.16
N TYR A 91 7.83 3.86 -10.53
CA TYR A 91 7.76 2.44 -10.89
C TYR A 91 7.18 2.25 -12.29
N THR A 92 7.66 1.22 -12.96
CA THR A 92 7.18 0.77 -14.28
C THR A 92 6.76 -0.70 -14.24
N ALA A 93 6.17 -1.20 -15.32
CA ALA A 93 5.80 -2.60 -15.49
C ALA A 93 7.02 -3.57 -15.47
N ASP A 94 8.23 -3.06 -15.72
CA ASP A 94 9.45 -3.85 -15.57
C ASP A 94 9.81 -4.09 -14.09
N ASP A 95 9.39 -3.18 -13.21
CA ASP A 95 9.71 -3.23 -11.79
C ASP A 95 8.69 -4.04 -10.98
N ILE A 96 7.40 -3.77 -11.17
CA ILE A 96 6.28 -4.31 -10.38
C ILE A 96 5.05 -4.59 -11.24
N ASP A 97 4.15 -5.41 -10.75
CA ASP A 97 2.84 -5.65 -11.35
C ASP A 97 1.74 -4.88 -10.61
N LEU A 98 1.91 -4.73 -9.31
CA LEU A 98 0.91 -4.17 -8.42
C LEU A 98 1.57 -3.28 -7.37
N LEU A 99 1.06 -2.07 -7.20
CA LEU A 99 1.34 -1.23 -6.05
C LEU A 99 0.16 -1.35 -5.08
N VAL A 100 0.45 -1.78 -3.86
CA VAL A 100 -0.54 -1.83 -2.79
C VAL A 100 -0.31 -0.66 -1.85
N ALA A 101 -1.32 0.16 -1.66
CA ALA A 101 -1.28 1.29 -0.73
C ALA A 101 -2.13 0.99 0.51
N HIS A 102 -1.50 1.06 1.68
CA HIS A 102 -2.15 0.85 2.97
C HIS A 102 -2.33 2.18 3.70
N ILE A 103 -3.57 2.59 3.92
CA ILE A 103 -3.91 3.72 4.78
C ILE A 103 -4.03 3.18 6.21
N VAL A 104 -2.96 3.32 6.97
CA VAL A 104 -2.79 2.66 8.27
C VAL A 104 -3.87 3.03 9.30
N PRO A 105 -4.22 4.32 9.52
CA PRO A 105 -5.14 4.69 10.59
C PRO A 105 -6.54 4.12 10.46
N ILE A 106 -6.98 3.85 9.23
CA ILE A 106 -8.34 3.35 8.95
C ILE A 106 -8.30 1.92 8.38
N ASN A 107 -7.11 1.33 8.26
CA ASN A 107 -6.88 -0.02 7.74
C ASN A 107 -7.57 -0.27 6.39
N VAL A 108 -7.40 0.66 5.46
CA VAL A 108 -7.94 0.59 4.10
C VAL A 108 -6.82 0.33 3.10
N TRP A 109 -7.12 -0.51 2.12
CA TRP A 109 -6.18 -0.97 1.10
C TRP A 109 -6.60 -0.52 -0.29
N TYR A 110 -5.65 -0.07 -1.09
CA TYR A 110 -5.84 0.19 -2.51
C TYR A 110 -4.92 -0.73 -3.31
N LEU A 111 -5.49 -1.45 -4.27
CA LEU A 111 -4.77 -2.38 -5.13
C LEU A 111 -4.67 -1.76 -6.52
N LEU A 112 -3.51 -1.23 -6.84
CA LEU A 112 -3.27 -0.38 -8.00
C LEU A 112 -2.41 -1.12 -9.02
N PRO A 113 -2.99 -1.67 -10.11
CA PRO A 113 -2.19 -2.21 -11.21
C PRO A 113 -1.22 -1.16 -11.73
N ILE A 114 0.01 -1.58 -12.05
CA ILE A 114 1.05 -0.63 -12.47
C ILE A 114 0.64 0.17 -13.71
N GLU A 115 -0.09 -0.43 -14.62
CA GLU A 115 -0.57 0.21 -15.85
C GLU A 115 -1.53 1.37 -15.57
N ALA A 116 -2.25 1.30 -14.44
CA ALA A 116 -3.19 2.34 -14.03
C ALA A 116 -2.49 3.58 -13.46
N ILE A 117 -1.32 3.40 -12.86
CA ILE A 117 -0.60 4.48 -12.18
C ILE A 117 0.52 5.10 -13.01
N THR A 118 1.13 4.35 -13.92
CA THR A 118 2.19 4.87 -14.80
C THR A 118 1.65 5.98 -15.72
N PRO A 119 2.31 7.14 -15.84
CA PRO A 119 3.61 7.53 -15.31
C PRO A 119 3.55 8.33 -13.99
N SER A 120 2.49 8.24 -13.22
CA SER A 120 2.31 9.03 -11.99
C SER A 120 3.34 8.64 -10.93
N LYS A 121 3.94 9.63 -10.30
CA LYS A 121 4.91 9.46 -9.21
C LYS A 121 4.30 9.65 -7.83
N SER A 122 3.14 10.28 -7.77
CA SER A 122 2.40 10.53 -6.53
C SER A 122 0.92 10.27 -6.77
N LEU A 123 0.30 9.61 -5.82
CA LEU A 123 -1.12 9.31 -5.82
C LEU A 123 -1.74 9.99 -4.62
N ARG A 124 -2.96 10.54 -4.80
CA ARG A 124 -3.72 11.10 -3.71
C ARG A 124 -5.03 10.34 -3.56
N LEU A 125 -5.21 9.75 -2.38
CA LEU A 125 -6.33 8.88 -2.04
C LEU A 125 -7.32 9.60 -1.13
N TYR A 126 -8.61 9.44 -1.39
CA TYR A 126 -9.69 10.10 -0.67
C TYR A 126 -10.74 9.10 -0.17
N PRO A 127 -10.42 8.24 0.81
CA PRO A 127 -11.32 7.17 1.25
C PRO A 127 -12.60 7.68 1.94
N ASP A 128 -12.56 8.89 2.49
CA ASP A 128 -13.65 9.45 3.31
C ASP A 128 -14.50 10.49 2.57
N ILE A 129 -14.19 10.76 1.30
CA ILE A 129 -14.86 11.80 0.53
C ILE A 129 -15.63 11.18 -0.62
N VAL A 130 -16.94 11.42 -0.63
CA VAL A 130 -17.78 11.18 -1.81
C VAL A 130 -17.55 12.34 -2.78
N THR A 131 -16.55 12.20 -3.64
CA THR A 131 -16.32 13.16 -4.73
C THR A 131 -16.87 12.60 -6.05
N LYS A 132 -17.23 13.50 -6.97
CA LYS A 132 -17.54 13.10 -8.35
C LYS A 132 -16.24 12.58 -9.00
N ASN A 133 -16.08 11.26 -9.12
CA ASN A 133 -14.97 10.56 -9.75
C ASN A 133 -13.58 10.72 -9.06
N PRO A 134 -13.37 10.22 -7.85
CA PRO A 134 -12.02 10.06 -7.33
C PRO A 134 -11.28 9.04 -8.20
N ARG A 135 -10.18 9.48 -8.81
CA ARG A 135 -9.43 8.72 -9.84
C ARG A 135 -9.08 7.29 -9.42
N TRP A 136 -8.79 7.09 -8.11
CA TRP A 136 -8.25 5.85 -7.57
C TRP A 136 -9.27 5.03 -6.78
N GLU A 137 -10.47 5.55 -6.53
CA GLU A 137 -11.44 4.93 -5.61
C GLU A 137 -11.92 3.55 -6.07
N LYS A 138 -11.95 3.28 -7.36
CA LYS A 138 -12.27 1.96 -7.91
C LYS A 138 -11.27 0.86 -7.52
N TYR A 139 -10.09 1.24 -7.05
CA TYR A 139 -9.06 0.31 -6.60
C TYR A 139 -9.09 0.09 -5.09
N ARG A 140 -9.96 0.78 -4.36
CA ARG A 140 -10.14 0.57 -2.93
C ARG A 140 -10.72 -0.81 -2.68
N GLU A 141 -10.04 -1.58 -1.80
CA GLU A 141 -10.40 -2.96 -1.46
C GLU A 141 -10.67 -3.84 -2.70
N ALA A 142 -10.00 -3.54 -3.81
CA ALA A 142 -10.23 -4.21 -5.09
C ALA A 142 -9.51 -5.58 -5.19
N TRP A 143 -9.63 -6.40 -4.17
CA TRP A 143 -9.04 -7.74 -4.07
C TRP A 143 -9.52 -8.67 -5.18
N HIS A 144 -10.74 -8.43 -5.71
CA HIS A 144 -11.30 -9.16 -6.84
C HIS A 144 -10.44 -9.06 -8.11
N LEU A 145 -9.60 -8.03 -8.27
CA LEU A 145 -8.67 -7.90 -9.40
C LEU A 145 -7.61 -9.00 -9.41
N LEU A 146 -7.36 -9.62 -8.26
CA LEU A 146 -6.36 -10.66 -8.06
C LEU A 146 -6.95 -12.06 -8.22
N GLU A 147 -8.28 -12.18 -8.21
CA GLU A 147 -8.97 -13.44 -8.41
C GLU A 147 -8.99 -13.81 -9.90
N PRO A 148 -8.90 -15.10 -10.24
CA PRO A 148 -9.07 -15.52 -11.62
C PRO A 148 -10.47 -15.18 -12.10
N ASN A 149 -10.58 -14.62 -13.30
CA ASN A 149 -11.86 -14.42 -13.96
C ASN A 149 -12.64 -15.73 -13.93
N GLN A 150 -13.86 -15.69 -13.37
CA GLN A 150 -14.73 -16.89 -13.26
C GLN A 150 -15.12 -17.46 -14.64
N GLU A 151 -14.89 -16.72 -15.72
CA GLU A 151 -15.12 -17.20 -17.09
C GLU A 151 -14.16 -18.30 -17.54
N SER A 152 -12.99 -18.43 -16.89
CA SER A 152 -12.01 -19.49 -17.20
C SER A 152 -12.33 -20.85 -16.55
N ARG A 153 -13.37 -20.93 -15.72
CA ARG A 153 -13.79 -22.19 -15.04
C ARG A 153 -14.87 -22.98 -15.77
N LYS A 154 -15.27 -22.56 -16.96
CA LYS A 154 -16.18 -23.35 -17.82
C LYS A 154 -15.39 -24.02 -18.93
N VAL A 155 -14.68 -25.09 -18.58
CA VAL A 155 -14.24 -26.15 -19.51
C VAL A 155 -14.51 -27.48 -18.81
#